data_40fe5eeefc2b516e6ee135d7191ddb27
#
_entry.id   40fe5eeefc2b516e6ee135d7191ddb27
#
_cell.length_a   1.000
_cell.length_b   1.000
_cell.length_c   1.000
_cell.angle_alpha   90.00
_cell.angle_beta   90.00
_cell.angle_gamma   90.00
#
_symmetry.space_group_name_H-M   'P 1'
#
loop_
_entity.id
_entity.type
_entity.pdbx_description
1 polymer ?
#
loop_
_entity_poly.entity_id
_entity_poly.type
_entity_poly.pdbx_seq_one_letter_code
_entity_poly.pdbx_strand_id
1 'polypeptide(L)'
;ISLPFLLRMYFKEKRQQTVTTVPVPGKRWVKYVYAILLSAGVTLSVNLFLNAVMIFRYATDYQAAMEEIMTESLWLRILCIGIIMPVTEELIFRGLIYERLKDMTNASKAAVYSSIIFGLYHGSLIQGIYAFVLGWLIVYAYQKSGTFLVPVIMHIVSNMIGIGLNYVYTDSTMVFSIAIVVTAMIGVWAFFKIHNGSFSVTCESEIKSDPGSCDASETVGGFGTEKRYRPEDYYPKEPEDEQDADEDTETFRSGPKDGE
;
A
#
# COMPACT_ATOMS: atom_id res chain seq x y z
N ILE A 1 -9.62 -3.94 -20.91
CA ILE A 1 -9.70 -2.56 -20.36
C ILE A 1 -8.39 -1.86 -20.68
N SER A 2 -8.43 -0.67 -21.28
CA SER A 2 -7.21 0.05 -21.69
C SER A 2 -6.53 0.71 -20.46
N LEU A 3 -5.20 0.64 -20.38
CA LEU A 3 -4.39 1.26 -19.32
C LEU A 3 -4.72 2.75 -19.10
N PRO A 4 -4.92 3.60 -20.16
CA PRO A 4 -5.32 4.99 -19.95
C PRO A 4 -6.64 5.17 -19.21
N PHE A 5 -7.61 4.29 -19.44
CA PHE A 5 -8.90 4.32 -18.72
C PHE A 5 -8.72 4.00 -17.24
N LEU A 6 -7.93 2.98 -16.91
CA LEU A 6 -7.61 2.61 -15.52
C LEU A 6 -6.86 3.73 -14.79
N LEU A 7 -5.90 4.35 -15.44
CA LEU A 7 -5.18 5.51 -14.89
C LEU A 7 -6.14 6.67 -14.58
N ARG A 8 -7.07 6.96 -15.52
CA ARG A 8 -8.07 8.00 -15.30
C ARG A 8 -8.97 7.68 -14.11
N MET A 9 -9.43 6.43 -13.96
CA MET A 9 -10.22 6.00 -12.81
C MET A 9 -9.44 6.13 -11.51
N TYR A 10 -8.19 5.65 -11.48
CA TYR A 10 -7.32 5.75 -10.31
C TYR A 10 -7.08 7.19 -9.88
N PHE A 11 -6.74 8.10 -10.80
CA PHE A 11 -6.52 9.51 -10.47
C PHE A 11 -7.81 10.21 -10.04
N LYS A 12 -8.97 9.81 -10.58
CA LYS A 12 -10.27 10.33 -10.14
C LYS A 12 -10.57 9.89 -8.71
N GLU A 13 -10.37 8.62 -8.37
CA GLU A 13 -10.56 8.07 -7.03
C GLU A 13 -9.63 8.77 -6.02
N LYS A 14 -8.34 8.85 -6.35
CA LYS A 14 -7.34 9.50 -5.48
C LYS A 14 -7.61 10.97 -5.23
N ARG A 15 -8.21 11.68 -6.21
CA ARG A 15 -8.61 13.10 -6.03
C ARG A 15 -9.78 13.26 -5.04
N GLN A 16 -10.56 12.22 -4.82
CA GLN A 16 -11.70 12.23 -3.88
C GLN A 16 -11.30 11.81 -2.47
N GLN A 17 -10.09 11.27 -2.27
CA GLN A 17 -9.60 10.93 -0.95
C GLN A 17 -9.20 12.18 -0.18
N THR A 18 -9.75 12.34 1.03
CA THR A 18 -9.45 13.45 1.96
C THR A 18 -8.17 13.22 2.75
N VAL A 19 -7.65 11.98 2.75
CA VAL A 19 -6.48 11.59 3.52
C VAL A 19 -5.26 11.44 2.60
N THR A 20 -4.23 12.23 2.83
CA THR A 20 -2.95 12.17 2.09
C THR A 20 -1.85 11.59 2.96
N THR A 21 -1.01 10.74 2.38
CA THR A 21 0.19 10.22 3.04
C THR A 21 1.41 11.03 2.61
N VAL A 22 2.16 11.56 3.58
CA VAL A 22 3.37 12.33 3.33
C VAL A 22 4.59 11.48 3.69
N PRO A 23 5.62 11.39 2.81
CA PRO A 23 6.84 10.65 3.11
C PRO A 23 7.63 11.29 4.25
N VAL A 24 8.12 10.48 5.19
CA VAL A 24 9.02 10.95 6.26
C VAL A 24 10.33 11.46 5.64
N PRO A 25 10.79 12.66 5.97
CA PRO A 25 12.07 13.19 5.49
C PRO A 25 13.23 12.25 5.79
N GLY A 26 14.17 12.12 4.83
CA GLY A 26 15.36 11.27 4.96
C GLY A 26 15.17 9.78 4.65
N LYS A 27 13.92 9.27 4.59
CA LYS A 27 13.64 7.85 4.30
C LYS A 27 12.97 7.61 2.93
N ARG A 28 13.02 8.57 2.02
CA ARG A 28 12.28 8.52 0.75
C ARG A 28 12.61 7.31 -0.13
N TRP A 29 13.87 6.93 -0.24
CA TRP A 29 14.33 5.84 -1.11
C TRP A 29 14.45 4.50 -0.40
N VAL A 30 14.69 4.50 0.91
CA VAL A 30 14.95 3.30 1.71
C VAL A 30 13.80 2.31 1.66
N LYS A 31 12.55 2.80 1.63
CA LYS A 31 11.35 1.97 1.49
C LYS A 31 11.34 1.13 0.20
N TYR A 32 11.84 1.69 -0.90
CA TYR A 32 11.91 0.96 -2.17
C TYR A 32 12.94 -0.17 -2.11
N VAL A 33 14.08 0.07 -1.47
CA VAL A 33 15.10 -0.97 -1.27
C VAL A 33 14.53 -2.13 -0.46
N TYR A 34 13.89 -1.85 0.67
CA TYR A 34 13.28 -2.92 1.47
C TYR A 34 12.12 -3.62 0.75
N ALA A 35 11.34 -2.89 -0.03
CA ALA A 35 10.27 -3.45 -0.85
C ALA A 35 10.83 -4.42 -1.91
N ILE A 36 11.91 -4.03 -2.60
CA ILE A 36 12.62 -4.88 -3.58
C ILE A 36 13.17 -6.13 -2.89
N LEU A 37 13.86 -5.98 -1.76
CA LEU A 37 14.44 -7.10 -1.02
C LEU A 37 13.38 -8.05 -0.46
N LEU A 38 12.26 -7.51 0.05
CA LEU A 38 11.12 -8.33 0.50
C LEU A 38 10.53 -9.12 -0.66
N SER A 39 10.22 -8.44 -1.77
CA SER A 39 9.64 -9.08 -2.95
C SER A 39 10.58 -10.14 -3.53
N ALA A 40 11.87 -9.81 -3.72
CA ALA A 40 12.86 -10.75 -4.23
C ALA A 40 13.05 -11.95 -3.30
N GLY A 41 13.21 -11.70 -2.00
CA GLY A 41 13.40 -12.77 -1.00
C GLY A 41 12.23 -13.74 -0.95
N VAL A 42 11.00 -13.23 -0.89
CA VAL A 42 9.79 -14.07 -0.86
C VAL A 42 9.61 -14.80 -2.19
N THR A 43 9.72 -14.10 -3.32
CA THR A 43 9.53 -14.71 -4.64
C THR A 43 10.54 -15.82 -4.90
N LEU A 44 11.83 -15.59 -4.65
CA LEU A 44 12.86 -16.59 -4.83
C LEU A 44 12.64 -17.79 -3.89
N SER A 45 12.46 -17.54 -2.59
CA SER A 45 12.31 -18.64 -1.62
C SER A 45 11.09 -19.50 -1.91
N VAL A 46 9.93 -18.89 -2.24
CA VAL A 46 8.71 -19.65 -2.55
C VAL A 46 8.84 -20.40 -3.87
N ASN A 47 9.34 -19.77 -4.93
CA ASN A 47 9.54 -20.47 -6.21
C ASN A 47 10.52 -21.64 -6.10
N LEU A 48 11.66 -21.43 -5.44
CA LEU A 48 12.63 -22.48 -5.20
C LEU A 48 12.05 -23.61 -4.34
N PHE A 49 11.29 -23.29 -3.29
CA PHE A 49 10.61 -24.25 -2.44
C PHE A 49 9.58 -25.08 -3.24
N LEU A 50 8.72 -24.43 -4.02
CA LEU A 50 7.71 -25.12 -4.83
C LEU A 50 8.35 -26.04 -5.88
N ASN A 51 9.50 -25.64 -6.43
CA ASN A 51 10.30 -26.50 -7.30
C ASN A 51 10.89 -27.70 -6.55
N ALA A 52 11.45 -27.48 -5.35
CA ALA A 52 12.04 -28.53 -4.54
C ALA A 52 11.03 -29.64 -4.16
N VAL A 53 9.78 -29.24 -3.83
CA VAL A 53 8.68 -30.19 -3.53
C VAL A 53 7.99 -30.72 -4.79
N MET A 54 8.50 -30.41 -5.97
CA MET A 54 7.99 -30.85 -7.27
C MET A 54 6.52 -30.54 -7.52
N ILE A 55 5.93 -29.59 -6.79
CA ILE A 55 4.49 -29.32 -6.84
C ILE A 55 4.05 -28.84 -8.24
N PHE A 56 4.94 -28.14 -8.96
CA PHE A 56 4.69 -27.72 -10.33
C PHE A 56 4.51 -28.87 -11.31
N ARG A 57 5.04 -30.08 -11.02
CA ARG A 57 4.84 -31.26 -11.87
C ARG A 57 3.39 -31.77 -11.91
N TYR A 58 2.62 -31.43 -10.89
CA TYR A 58 1.20 -31.83 -10.77
C TYR A 58 0.25 -30.72 -11.20
N ALA A 59 0.76 -29.51 -11.47
CA ALA A 59 -0.02 -28.36 -11.90
C ALA A 59 -0.09 -28.28 -13.42
N THR A 60 -0.83 -29.17 -14.06
CA THR A 60 -0.94 -29.27 -15.53
C THR A 60 -1.39 -27.96 -16.16
N ASP A 61 -2.36 -27.27 -15.55
CA ASP A 61 -2.89 -25.99 -16.06
C ASP A 61 -1.82 -24.89 -16.01
N TYR A 62 -1.01 -24.86 -14.93
CA TYR A 62 0.11 -23.94 -14.82
C TYR A 62 1.20 -24.22 -15.86
N GLN A 63 1.52 -25.50 -16.08
CA GLN A 63 2.52 -25.91 -17.07
C GLN A 63 2.10 -25.49 -18.47
N ALA A 64 0.85 -25.79 -18.87
CA ALA A 64 0.31 -25.43 -20.18
C ALA A 64 0.40 -23.90 -20.42
N ALA A 65 0.00 -23.10 -19.43
CA ALA A 65 0.09 -21.66 -19.52
C ALA A 65 1.56 -21.17 -19.63
N MET A 66 2.47 -21.80 -18.89
CA MET A 66 3.90 -21.45 -18.97
C MET A 66 4.53 -21.86 -20.30
N GLU A 67 4.17 -23.01 -20.85
CA GLU A 67 4.64 -23.42 -22.18
C GLU A 67 4.23 -22.44 -23.26
N GLU A 68 2.95 -21.99 -23.26
CA GLU A 68 2.46 -20.98 -24.19
C GLU A 68 3.24 -19.66 -24.05
N ILE A 69 3.43 -19.19 -22.81
CA ILE A 69 4.19 -17.97 -22.52
C ILE A 69 5.64 -18.09 -23.00
N MET A 70 6.25 -19.28 -22.87
CA MET A 70 7.65 -19.52 -23.24
C MET A 70 7.88 -19.57 -24.75
N THR A 71 6.83 -19.72 -25.58
CA THR A 71 6.94 -19.60 -27.05
C THR A 71 7.21 -18.16 -27.49
N GLU A 72 6.81 -17.18 -26.68
CA GLU A 72 6.98 -15.77 -27.00
C GLU A 72 8.43 -15.31 -26.82
N SER A 73 8.82 -14.27 -27.57
CA SER A 73 10.14 -13.68 -27.45
C SER A 73 10.40 -13.07 -26.05
N LEU A 74 11.65 -13.19 -25.57
CA LEU A 74 12.02 -12.73 -24.23
C LEU A 74 11.66 -11.27 -23.97
N TRP A 75 11.87 -10.38 -24.95
CA TRP A 75 11.57 -8.96 -24.78
C TRP A 75 10.06 -8.70 -24.63
N LEU A 76 9.20 -9.47 -25.33
CA LEU A 76 7.75 -9.39 -25.15
C LEU A 76 7.32 -9.86 -23.77
N ARG A 77 7.91 -10.94 -23.28
CA ARG A 77 7.66 -11.43 -21.91
C ARG A 77 8.07 -10.40 -20.86
N ILE A 78 9.25 -9.80 -21.01
CA ILE A 78 9.71 -8.73 -20.11
C ILE A 78 8.74 -7.54 -20.14
N LEU A 79 8.38 -7.07 -21.33
CA LEU A 79 7.53 -5.90 -21.46
C LEU A 79 6.09 -6.16 -20.99
N CYS A 80 5.46 -7.22 -21.51
CA CYS A 80 4.03 -7.49 -21.25
C CYS A 80 3.83 -8.08 -19.85
N ILE A 81 4.50 -9.19 -19.53
CA ILE A 81 4.29 -9.93 -18.29
C ILE A 81 5.11 -9.33 -17.14
N GLY A 82 6.32 -8.86 -17.43
CA GLY A 82 7.21 -8.31 -16.42
C GLY A 82 6.85 -6.89 -15.98
N ILE A 83 6.27 -6.05 -16.86
CA ILE A 83 6.05 -4.64 -16.58
C ILE A 83 4.58 -4.23 -16.74
N ILE A 84 3.98 -4.39 -17.94
CA ILE A 84 2.65 -3.83 -18.24
C ILE A 84 1.57 -4.51 -17.40
N MET A 85 1.59 -5.85 -17.32
CA MET A 85 0.61 -6.62 -16.57
C MET A 85 0.67 -6.28 -15.07
N PRO A 86 1.81 -6.31 -14.36
CA PRO A 86 1.91 -5.87 -12.97
C PRO A 86 1.38 -4.46 -12.72
N VAL A 87 1.74 -3.49 -13.57
CA VAL A 87 1.23 -2.11 -13.43
C VAL A 87 -0.29 -2.07 -13.53
N THR A 88 -0.86 -2.79 -14.50
CA THR A 88 -2.31 -2.86 -14.73
C THR A 88 -3.02 -3.54 -13.55
N GLU A 89 -2.46 -4.64 -13.06
CA GLU A 89 -3.01 -5.37 -11.93
C GLU A 89 -2.95 -4.57 -10.64
N GLU A 90 -1.85 -3.88 -10.36
CA GLU A 90 -1.78 -3.03 -9.17
C GLU A 90 -2.77 -1.86 -9.23
N LEU A 91 -3.01 -1.27 -10.41
CA LEU A 91 -4.05 -0.23 -10.56
C LEU A 91 -5.45 -0.78 -10.24
N ILE A 92 -5.75 -2.02 -10.65
CA ILE A 92 -7.04 -2.65 -10.37
C ILE A 92 -7.14 -3.05 -8.90
N PHE A 93 -6.18 -3.85 -8.41
CA PHE A 93 -6.30 -4.51 -7.11
C PHE A 93 -5.97 -3.58 -5.95
N ARG A 94 -4.95 -2.70 -6.08
CA ARG A 94 -4.55 -1.77 -5.00
C ARG A 94 -5.16 -0.40 -5.19
N GLY A 95 -5.19 0.09 -6.43
CA GLY A 95 -5.73 1.40 -6.73
C GLY A 95 -7.26 1.50 -6.65
N LEU A 96 -7.99 0.44 -6.99
CA LEU A 96 -9.46 0.47 -7.02
C LEU A 96 -10.09 -0.48 -6.00
N ILE A 97 -9.79 -1.80 -6.06
CA ILE A 97 -10.46 -2.79 -5.23
C ILE A 97 -10.11 -2.60 -3.75
N TYR A 98 -8.83 -2.55 -3.42
CA TYR A 98 -8.37 -2.40 -2.04
C TYR A 98 -8.89 -1.10 -1.40
N GLU A 99 -8.77 0.04 -2.07
CA GLU A 99 -9.21 1.32 -1.52
C GLU A 99 -10.72 1.32 -1.27
N ARG A 100 -11.53 0.79 -2.19
CA ARG A 100 -12.98 0.67 -1.98
C ARG A 100 -13.36 -0.29 -0.85
N LEU A 101 -12.67 -1.43 -0.75
CA LEU A 101 -12.88 -2.37 0.35
C LEU A 101 -12.47 -1.75 1.70
N LYS A 102 -11.43 -0.92 1.70
CA LYS A 102 -10.97 -0.19 2.88
C LYS A 102 -12.03 0.82 3.36
N ASP A 103 -12.66 1.54 2.44
CA ASP A 103 -13.76 2.47 2.78
C ASP A 103 -14.99 1.75 3.35
N MET A 104 -15.26 0.53 2.88
CA MET A 104 -16.43 -0.27 3.31
C MET A 104 -16.17 -1.08 4.58
N THR A 105 -14.90 -1.34 4.93
CA THR A 105 -14.55 -2.24 6.04
C THR A 105 -13.49 -1.59 6.95
N ASN A 106 -12.28 -2.11 6.89
CA ASN A 106 -11.07 -1.53 7.49
C ASN A 106 -9.83 -2.01 6.71
N ALA A 107 -8.69 -1.37 6.95
CA ALA A 107 -7.45 -1.64 6.22
C ALA A 107 -7.03 -3.12 6.25
N SER A 108 -7.15 -3.80 7.39
CA SER A 108 -6.75 -5.20 7.54
C SER A 108 -7.67 -6.15 6.78
N LYS A 109 -9.00 -5.98 6.89
CA LYS A 109 -9.98 -6.81 6.17
C LYS A 109 -9.88 -6.57 4.66
N ALA A 110 -9.76 -5.31 4.26
CA ALA A 110 -9.57 -4.94 2.85
C ALA A 110 -8.31 -5.59 2.26
N ALA A 111 -7.20 -5.62 3.02
CA ALA A 111 -5.96 -6.27 2.60
C ALA A 111 -6.18 -7.78 2.34
N VAL A 112 -6.85 -8.47 3.24
CA VAL A 112 -7.15 -9.91 3.07
C VAL A 112 -8.09 -10.13 1.89
N TYR A 113 -9.20 -9.40 1.81
CA TYR A 113 -10.20 -9.61 0.74
C TYR A 113 -9.63 -9.27 -0.65
N SER A 114 -8.92 -8.16 -0.81
CA SER A 114 -8.30 -7.82 -2.09
C SER A 114 -7.24 -8.83 -2.51
N SER A 115 -6.53 -9.43 -1.55
CA SER A 115 -5.53 -10.47 -1.82
C SER A 115 -6.17 -11.82 -2.18
N ILE A 116 -7.33 -12.17 -1.59
CA ILE A 116 -8.11 -13.35 -1.98
C ILE A 116 -8.59 -13.17 -3.43
N ILE A 117 -9.18 -12.02 -3.76
CA ILE A 117 -9.65 -11.73 -5.12
C ILE A 117 -8.49 -11.79 -6.11
N PHE A 118 -7.32 -11.24 -5.74
CA PHE A 118 -6.11 -11.30 -6.55
C PHE A 118 -5.63 -12.74 -6.79
N GLY A 119 -5.64 -13.58 -5.75
CA GLY A 119 -5.31 -15.00 -5.87
C GLY A 119 -6.28 -15.76 -6.81
N LEU A 120 -7.59 -15.55 -6.64
CA LEU A 120 -8.62 -16.19 -7.47
C LEU A 120 -8.53 -15.76 -8.95
N TYR A 121 -8.10 -14.55 -9.22
CA TYR A 121 -7.91 -14.03 -10.59
C TYR A 121 -6.88 -14.83 -11.40
N HIS A 122 -5.93 -15.51 -10.76
CA HIS A 122 -4.84 -16.23 -11.45
C HIS A 122 -5.22 -17.57 -12.09
N GLY A 123 -6.43 -18.08 -11.85
CA GLY A 123 -7.00 -19.25 -12.54
C GLY A 123 -6.39 -20.62 -12.20
N SER A 124 -5.17 -20.69 -11.67
CA SER A 124 -4.51 -21.92 -11.19
C SER A 124 -4.45 -21.92 -9.66
N LEU A 125 -4.80 -23.03 -9.01
CA LEU A 125 -4.80 -23.13 -7.55
C LEU A 125 -3.44 -22.79 -6.94
N ILE A 126 -2.37 -23.35 -7.51
CA ILE A 126 -1.00 -23.15 -7.00
C ILE A 126 -0.57 -21.69 -7.17
N GLN A 127 -0.78 -21.15 -8.36
CA GLN A 127 -0.50 -19.74 -8.64
C GLN A 127 -1.38 -18.82 -7.80
N GLY A 128 -2.65 -19.19 -7.58
CA GLY A 128 -3.58 -18.45 -6.73
C GLY A 128 -3.14 -18.35 -5.27
N ILE A 129 -2.66 -19.46 -4.69
CA ILE A 129 -2.13 -19.46 -3.31
C ILE A 129 -0.87 -18.57 -3.21
N TYR A 130 0.04 -18.72 -4.16
CA TYR A 130 1.24 -17.88 -4.24
C TYR A 130 0.89 -16.40 -4.40
N ALA A 131 -0.01 -16.08 -5.35
CA ALA A 131 -0.46 -14.73 -5.61
C ALA A 131 -1.20 -14.11 -4.41
N PHE A 132 -2.00 -14.91 -3.68
CA PHE A 132 -2.62 -14.46 -2.43
C PHE A 132 -1.58 -14.01 -1.40
N VAL A 133 -0.56 -14.85 -1.12
CA VAL A 133 0.48 -14.54 -0.13
C VAL A 133 1.28 -13.32 -0.55
N LEU A 134 1.75 -13.28 -1.80
CA LEU A 134 2.48 -12.14 -2.34
C LEU A 134 1.60 -10.88 -2.35
N GLY A 135 0.35 -11.02 -2.77
CA GLY A 135 -0.63 -9.94 -2.81
C GLY A 135 -0.85 -9.31 -1.44
N TRP A 136 -0.96 -10.13 -0.38
CA TRP A 136 -1.09 -9.65 0.99
C TRP A 136 0.15 -8.88 1.46
N LEU A 137 1.36 -9.37 1.15
CA LEU A 137 2.61 -8.68 1.47
C LEU A 137 2.75 -7.36 0.72
N ILE A 138 2.32 -7.30 -0.55
CA ILE A 138 2.29 -6.09 -1.35
C ILE A 138 1.36 -5.04 -0.74
N VAL A 139 0.12 -5.41 -0.36
CA VAL A 139 -0.81 -4.49 0.33
C VAL A 139 -0.22 -4.02 1.65
N TYR A 140 0.38 -4.93 2.42
CA TYR A 140 1.03 -4.58 3.68
C TYR A 140 2.13 -3.54 3.48
N ALA A 141 3.02 -3.74 2.50
CA ALA A 141 4.07 -2.79 2.16
C ALA A 141 3.50 -1.46 1.63
N TYR A 142 2.39 -1.50 0.89
CA TYR A 142 1.65 -0.32 0.45
C TYR A 142 1.19 0.53 1.63
N GLN A 143 0.52 -0.08 2.60
CA GLN A 143 0.04 0.60 3.82
C GLN A 143 1.19 1.24 4.60
N LYS A 144 2.30 0.52 4.77
CA LYS A 144 3.46 1.00 5.52
C LYS A 144 4.26 2.09 4.79
N SER A 145 4.28 2.07 3.48
CA SER A 145 5.07 3.01 2.66
C SER A 145 4.31 4.27 2.27
N GLY A 146 2.97 4.22 2.27
CA GLY A 146 2.09 5.31 1.84
C GLY A 146 2.24 5.71 0.37
N THR A 147 2.82 4.85 -0.48
CA THR A 147 3.01 5.17 -1.90
C THR A 147 2.65 4.01 -2.80
N PHE A 148 1.87 4.31 -3.83
CA PHE A 148 1.45 3.34 -4.84
C PHE A 148 2.63 2.75 -5.66
N LEU A 149 3.75 3.44 -5.71
CA LEU A 149 4.93 2.95 -6.44
C LEU A 149 5.55 1.70 -5.80
N VAL A 150 5.41 1.51 -4.48
CA VAL A 150 5.93 0.32 -3.77
C VAL A 150 5.27 -0.96 -4.25
N PRO A 151 3.93 -1.12 -4.28
CA PRO A 151 3.29 -2.30 -4.83
C PRO A 151 3.68 -2.58 -6.28
N VAL A 152 3.73 -1.55 -7.13
CA VAL A 152 4.13 -1.70 -8.53
C VAL A 152 5.55 -2.25 -8.65
N ILE A 153 6.52 -1.70 -7.91
CA ILE A 153 7.92 -2.18 -7.92
C ILE A 153 8.00 -3.61 -7.41
N MET A 154 7.34 -3.93 -6.30
CA MET A 154 7.35 -5.28 -5.73
C MET A 154 6.81 -6.32 -6.72
N HIS A 155 5.72 -6.01 -7.39
CA HIS A 155 5.09 -6.91 -8.35
C HIS A 155 5.97 -7.08 -9.62
N ILE A 156 6.52 -5.99 -10.16
CA ILE A 156 7.48 -6.06 -11.28
C ILE A 156 8.68 -6.93 -10.91
N VAL A 157 9.26 -6.74 -9.73
CA VAL A 157 10.41 -7.55 -9.26
C VAL A 157 10.04 -9.03 -9.18
N SER A 158 8.86 -9.36 -8.64
CA SER A 158 8.39 -10.74 -8.57
C SER A 158 8.25 -11.39 -9.95
N ASN A 159 7.63 -10.69 -10.91
CA ASN A 159 7.45 -11.22 -12.25
C ASN A 159 8.77 -11.33 -13.01
N MET A 160 9.68 -10.35 -12.87
CA MET A 160 11.02 -10.44 -13.46
C MET A 160 11.81 -11.62 -12.93
N ILE A 161 11.73 -11.91 -11.63
CA ILE A 161 12.36 -13.09 -11.04
C ILE A 161 11.71 -14.36 -11.60
N GLY A 162 10.37 -14.41 -11.68
CA GLY A 162 9.67 -15.55 -12.28
C GLY A 162 10.11 -15.83 -13.71
N ILE A 163 10.25 -14.79 -14.55
CA ILE A 163 10.79 -14.92 -15.92
C ILE A 163 12.22 -15.40 -15.88
N GLY A 164 13.07 -14.83 -15.02
CA GLY A 164 14.50 -15.17 -14.92
C GLY A 164 14.76 -16.60 -14.46
N LEU A 165 13.97 -17.13 -13.54
CA LEU A 165 14.12 -18.49 -13.01
C LEU A 165 13.94 -19.57 -14.06
N ASN A 166 13.22 -19.30 -15.16
CA ASN A 166 13.10 -20.25 -16.27
C ASN A 166 14.43 -20.45 -17.04
N TYR A 167 15.43 -19.60 -16.82
CA TYR A 167 16.75 -19.71 -17.44
C TYR A 167 17.84 -20.19 -16.49
N VAL A 168 17.51 -20.35 -15.20
CA VAL A 168 18.46 -20.81 -14.19
C VAL A 168 18.23 -22.28 -13.92
N TYR A 169 19.24 -23.09 -14.24
CA TYR A 169 19.22 -24.52 -13.99
C TYR A 169 20.38 -24.91 -13.07
N THR A 170 20.11 -25.72 -12.05
CA THR A 170 21.13 -26.30 -11.19
C THR A 170 20.70 -27.69 -10.71
N ASP A 171 21.61 -28.65 -10.82
CA ASP A 171 21.40 -30.02 -10.33
C ASP A 171 21.78 -30.21 -8.86
N SER A 172 22.39 -29.21 -8.25
CA SER A 172 22.87 -29.28 -6.87
C SER A 172 21.77 -29.02 -5.86
N THR A 173 21.26 -30.08 -5.22
CA THR A 173 20.28 -29.98 -4.12
C THR A 173 20.79 -29.10 -2.97
N MET A 174 22.10 -29.14 -2.69
CA MET A 174 22.70 -28.33 -1.64
C MET A 174 22.65 -26.85 -1.99
N VAL A 175 23.00 -26.45 -3.21
CA VAL A 175 22.92 -25.06 -3.68
C VAL A 175 21.48 -24.57 -3.61
N PHE A 176 20.53 -25.40 -4.04
CA PHE A 176 19.09 -25.09 -4.00
C PHE A 176 18.59 -24.84 -2.57
N SER A 177 18.93 -25.73 -1.64
CA SER A 177 18.52 -25.61 -0.23
C SER A 177 19.11 -24.37 0.44
N ILE A 178 20.40 -24.08 0.19
CA ILE A 178 21.06 -22.87 0.71
C ILE A 178 20.38 -21.62 0.14
N ALA A 179 20.09 -21.60 -1.16
CA ALA A 179 19.43 -20.48 -1.81
C ALA A 179 18.04 -20.19 -1.22
N ILE A 180 17.22 -21.23 -0.94
CA ILE A 180 15.91 -21.08 -0.26
C ILE A 180 16.09 -20.40 1.10
N VAL A 181 17.00 -20.90 1.93
CA VAL A 181 17.20 -20.36 3.29
C VAL A 181 17.70 -18.92 3.23
N VAL A 182 18.70 -18.62 2.43
CA VAL A 182 19.27 -17.27 2.32
C VAL A 182 18.24 -16.26 1.81
N THR A 183 17.50 -16.61 0.76
CA THR A 183 16.49 -15.72 0.20
C THR A 183 15.30 -15.51 1.15
N ALA A 184 14.88 -16.55 1.88
CA ALA A 184 13.88 -16.44 2.92
C ALA A 184 14.35 -15.53 4.06
N MET A 185 15.60 -15.67 4.52
CA MET A 185 16.17 -14.78 5.56
C MET A 185 16.20 -13.32 5.11
N ILE A 186 16.58 -13.04 3.86
CA ILE A 186 16.56 -11.69 3.28
C ILE A 186 15.12 -11.15 3.28
N GLY A 187 14.15 -11.94 2.83
CA GLY A 187 12.74 -11.55 2.82
C GLY A 187 12.21 -11.23 4.22
N VAL A 188 12.48 -12.11 5.20
CA VAL A 188 12.07 -11.90 6.60
C VAL A 188 12.74 -10.66 7.19
N TRP A 189 14.03 -10.48 6.96
CA TRP A 189 14.75 -9.29 7.43
C TRP A 189 14.16 -8.01 6.82
N ALA A 190 13.89 -8.00 5.51
CA ALA A 190 13.28 -6.85 4.84
C ALA A 190 11.86 -6.58 5.35
N PHE A 191 11.08 -7.64 5.64
CA PHE A 191 9.76 -7.52 6.25
C PHE A 191 9.83 -6.81 7.60
N PHE A 192 10.74 -7.23 8.49
CA PHE A 192 10.92 -6.55 9.79
C PHE A 192 11.37 -5.09 9.64
N LYS A 193 12.19 -4.79 8.63
CA LYS A 193 12.58 -3.39 8.34
C LYS A 193 11.39 -2.54 7.88
N ILE A 194 10.48 -3.11 7.09
CA ILE A 194 9.22 -2.44 6.69
C ILE A 194 8.27 -2.35 7.91
N HIS A 195 8.16 -3.41 8.68
CA HIS A 195 7.27 -3.46 9.86
C HIS A 195 7.64 -2.39 10.89
N ASN A 196 8.92 -2.29 11.25
CA ASN A 196 9.43 -1.37 12.26
C ASN A 196 9.76 0.03 11.70
N GLY A 197 9.70 0.19 10.37
CA GLY A 197 10.00 1.46 9.71
C GLY A 197 8.76 2.34 9.58
N SER A 198 8.85 3.59 10.08
CA SER A 198 7.88 4.62 9.73
C SER A 198 8.37 5.34 8.48
N PHE A 199 7.70 5.14 7.35
CA PHE A 199 8.09 5.71 6.05
C PHE A 199 7.16 6.80 5.55
N SER A 200 5.96 6.90 6.13
CA SER A 200 4.96 7.91 5.80
C SER A 200 4.15 8.27 7.04
N VAL A 201 3.65 9.48 7.05
CA VAL A 201 2.69 10.00 8.02
C VAL A 201 1.39 10.25 7.28
N THR A 202 0.28 9.89 7.89
CA THR A 202 -1.05 10.16 7.34
C THR A 202 -1.51 11.53 7.80
N CYS A 203 -1.76 12.42 6.85
CA CYS A 203 -2.33 13.74 7.12
C CYS A 203 -3.74 13.79 6.54
N GLU A 204 -4.69 14.19 7.34
CA GLU A 204 -6.04 14.53 6.85
C GLU A 204 -5.95 15.94 6.25
N SER A 205 -6.08 16.03 4.92
CA SER A 205 -6.01 17.33 4.24
C SER A 205 -7.39 17.99 4.27
N GLU A 206 -7.58 18.96 5.10
CA GLU A 206 -8.53 20.01 4.76
C GLU A 206 -8.05 20.79 3.52
N ILE A 207 -8.98 21.07 2.64
CA ILE A 207 -8.75 21.61 1.29
C ILE A 207 -8.03 22.98 1.25
N LYS A 208 -7.52 23.50 2.36
CA LYS A 208 -6.96 24.86 2.45
C LYS A 208 -5.82 25.11 3.43
N SER A 209 -4.91 24.21 3.70
CA SER A 209 -3.74 24.57 4.50
C SER A 209 -2.44 23.98 3.96
N ASP A 210 -1.39 24.78 4.09
CA ASP A 210 -0.01 24.56 3.71
C ASP A 210 0.47 23.12 4.00
N PRO A 211 1.01 22.38 3.01
CA PRO A 211 1.55 21.04 3.23
C PRO A 211 2.75 20.98 4.20
N GLY A 212 3.23 22.11 4.71
CA GLY A 212 4.28 22.21 5.71
C GLY A 212 3.83 22.05 7.17
N SER A 213 2.53 22.02 7.47
CA SER A 213 2.00 22.02 8.85
C SER A 213 1.72 20.64 9.47
N CYS A 214 2.11 19.55 8.82
CA CYS A 214 1.95 18.22 9.41
C CYS A 214 2.97 18.01 10.53
N ASP A 215 2.50 17.93 11.77
CA ASP A 215 3.34 17.61 12.92
C ASP A 215 3.77 16.12 12.84
N ALA A 216 5.07 15.90 12.69
CA ALA A 216 5.65 14.57 12.47
C ALA A 216 5.65 13.68 13.74
N SER A 217 5.01 14.11 14.82
CA SER A 217 5.01 13.41 16.10
C SER A 217 4.04 12.22 16.18
N GLU A 218 3.05 12.12 15.28
CA GLU A 218 2.12 10.99 15.25
C GLU A 218 2.45 10.01 14.12
N THR A 219 3.29 9.06 14.42
CA THR A 219 3.52 7.89 13.56
C THR A 219 2.35 6.92 13.66
N VAL A 220 1.45 6.90 12.68
CA VAL A 220 0.46 5.85 12.55
C VAL A 220 1.17 4.57 12.09
N GLY A 221 1.59 3.79 13.06
CA GLY A 221 2.22 2.50 12.82
C GLY A 221 1.34 1.38 13.35
N GLY A 222 0.74 0.58 12.48
CA GLY A 222 0.23 -0.71 12.91
C GLY A 222 -1.09 -1.12 12.29
N PHE A 223 -1.14 -2.37 11.88
CA PHE A 223 -2.34 -3.15 11.71
C PHE A 223 -3.14 -3.09 13.03
N GLY A 224 -4.14 -2.21 13.15
CA GLY A 224 -5.05 -2.33 14.26
C GLY A 224 -5.67 -1.08 14.88
N THR A 225 -5.11 0.10 14.71
CA THR A 225 -5.77 1.31 15.27
C THR A 225 -5.59 2.51 14.35
N GLU A 226 -6.45 2.61 13.36
CA GLU A 226 -6.69 3.89 12.70
C GLU A 226 -7.46 4.77 13.70
N LYS A 227 -6.80 5.67 14.41
CA LYS A 227 -7.50 6.83 14.97
C LYS A 227 -7.92 7.70 13.77
N ARG A 228 -9.17 7.62 13.42
CA ARG A 228 -9.80 8.55 12.49
C ARG A 228 -9.93 9.87 13.25
N TYR A 229 -9.05 10.83 13.01
CA TYR A 229 -9.19 12.21 13.48
C TYR A 229 -10.41 12.81 12.78
N ARG A 230 -11.36 13.30 13.54
CA ARG A 230 -12.50 14.06 13.04
C ARG A 230 -12.10 15.53 12.93
N PRO A 231 -12.64 16.28 11.96
CA PRO A 231 -12.37 17.72 11.84
C PRO A 231 -12.64 18.51 13.13
N GLU A 232 -13.61 18.06 13.93
CA GLU A 232 -13.99 18.66 15.21
C GLU A 232 -12.92 18.54 16.30
N ASP A 233 -11.93 17.66 16.16
CA ASP A 233 -10.83 17.50 17.12
C ASP A 233 -9.71 18.55 16.91
N TYR A 234 -9.76 19.32 15.82
CA TYR A 234 -8.71 20.28 15.42
C TYR A 234 -9.12 21.75 15.48
N TYR A 235 -10.42 22.05 15.72
CA TYR A 235 -10.82 23.43 15.95
C TYR A 235 -10.47 23.82 17.41
N PRO A 236 -9.63 24.84 17.64
CA PRO A 236 -9.61 25.50 18.95
C PRO A 236 -11.06 25.94 19.19
N LYS A 237 -11.63 25.55 20.34
CA LYS A 237 -12.90 26.11 20.79
C LYS A 237 -12.79 27.62 20.64
N GLU A 238 -13.69 28.22 19.88
CA GLU A 238 -13.82 29.69 19.86
C GLU A 238 -13.83 30.15 21.32
N PRO A 239 -13.09 31.21 21.68
CA PRO A 239 -13.19 31.76 23.02
C PRO A 239 -14.69 32.02 23.26
N GLU A 240 -15.22 31.43 24.32
CA GLU A 240 -16.57 31.78 24.81
C GLU A 240 -16.58 33.28 24.92
N ASP A 241 -17.36 33.95 24.09
CA ASP A 241 -17.53 35.38 24.12
C ASP A 241 -17.88 35.78 25.58
N GLU A 242 -16.96 36.55 26.19
CA GLU A 242 -17.26 37.32 27.41
C GLU A 242 -18.35 38.33 27.07
N GLN A 243 -19.61 37.86 26.98
CA GLN A 243 -20.80 38.68 27.07
C GLN A 243 -21.27 38.58 28.51
N ASP A 244 -20.63 39.32 29.40
CA ASP A 244 -21.24 39.75 30.68
C ASP A 244 -20.25 40.68 31.39
N ALA A 245 -20.11 41.92 30.91
CA ALA A 245 -19.64 43.04 31.72
C ALA A 245 -19.90 44.36 31.01
N ASP A 246 -21.15 44.82 30.99
CA ASP A 246 -21.44 46.25 30.85
C ASP A 246 -22.96 46.48 31.09
N GLU A 247 -23.44 46.13 32.29
CA GLU A 247 -24.73 46.58 32.79
C GLU A 247 -24.59 47.06 34.23
N ASP A 248 -23.89 48.19 34.44
CA ASP A 248 -23.98 48.99 35.65
C ASP A 248 -23.21 50.30 35.46
N THR A 249 -23.84 51.25 34.77
CA THR A 249 -23.60 52.70 35.04
C THR A 249 -24.55 53.56 34.18
N GLU A 250 -25.79 53.72 34.63
CA GLU A 250 -26.55 54.94 34.36
C GLU A 250 -27.70 55.11 35.35
N THR A 251 -27.32 55.49 36.56
CA THR A 251 -28.24 56.18 37.46
C THR A 251 -27.49 57.34 38.05
N PHE A 252 -27.68 58.52 37.50
CA PHE A 252 -27.69 59.76 38.26
C PHE A 252 -27.75 60.99 37.34
N ARG A 253 -28.93 61.55 37.13
CA ARG A 253 -29.21 63.00 37.12
C ARG A 253 -30.58 63.35 36.55
N SER A 254 -31.49 63.53 37.38
CA SER A 254 -32.63 64.45 37.13
C SER A 254 -32.74 65.39 38.32
N GLY A 255 -32.23 66.59 38.18
CA GLY A 255 -32.47 67.67 39.05
C GLY A 255 -33.73 68.39 38.62
N PRO A 256 -34.40 69.09 39.54
CA PRO A 256 -35.68 69.70 39.33
C PRO A 256 -35.63 71.02 38.58
N LYS A 257 -36.60 71.33 37.74
CA LYS A 257 -36.84 72.69 37.27
C LYS A 257 -38.24 73.10 37.73
N ASP A 258 -38.16 74.07 38.62
CA ASP A 258 -39.28 74.91 39.03
C ASP A 258 -39.68 75.84 37.89
N GLY A 259 -40.94 76.20 37.89
CA GLY A 259 -41.35 77.58 37.71
C GLY A 259 -42.08 77.90 36.40
N GLU A 260 -43.37 78.28 36.64
CA GLU A 260 -44.26 79.10 35.88
C GLU A 260 -45.04 78.49 34.71
#